data_565846c381569fb8f0c9a0c8ad7024e0
#
_entry.id   565846c381569fb8f0c9a0c8ad7024e0
#
_cell.length_a   1.000
_cell.length_b   1.000
_cell.length_c   1.000
_cell.angle_alpha   90.00
_cell.angle_beta   90.00
_cell.angle_gamma   90.00
#
_symmetry.space_group_name_H-M   'P 1'
#
loop_
_entity.id
_entity.type
_entity.pdbx_description
1 polymer ?
#
loop_
_entity_poly.entity_id
_entity_poly.type
_entity_poly.pdbx_seq_one_letter_code
_entity_poly.pdbx_strand_id
1 'polypeptide(L)'
;MYKILKVISIFLLMFIIAAGAYGVSEYMKLQNLSEVSKKTAANMNVKYTADAATHLPDRFNVLLLGVDTGEFGRTEKGRSDSMIAAHVDLKNETVKLISLERDTYVQIAGHNSFDKLNAAYAYGGEQTAIQTTENMLHTTIPYYMTMNMKGLESMLSIVGDIEVVNDFAFNFDHYDFPKGSLTLSPEEALAWSRMR
;
A
#
# COMPACT_ATOMS: atom_id res chain seq x y z
N MET A 1 48.70 10.06 37.80
CA MET A 1 48.59 9.75 36.37
C MET A 1 47.87 8.43 36.08
N TYR A 2 48.24 7.32 36.70
CA TYR A 2 47.65 5.99 36.45
C TYR A 2 46.14 5.87 36.80
N LYS A 3 45.65 6.55 37.83
CA LYS A 3 44.21 6.57 38.22
C LYS A 3 43.35 7.30 37.18
N ILE A 4 43.83 8.38 36.58
CA ILE A 4 43.13 9.16 35.56
C ILE A 4 42.99 8.35 34.26
N LEU A 5 44.05 7.63 33.86
CA LEU A 5 44.05 6.74 32.69
C LEU A 5 43.01 5.63 32.83
N LYS A 6 42.88 5.01 34.03
CA LYS A 6 41.82 4.01 34.30
C LYS A 6 40.41 4.57 34.17
N VAL A 7 40.16 5.77 34.69
CA VAL A 7 38.86 6.41 34.59
C VAL A 7 38.52 6.71 33.13
N ILE A 8 39.46 7.25 32.37
CA ILE A 8 39.27 7.53 30.93
C ILE A 8 39.00 6.23 30.14
N SER A 9 39.69 5.12 30.45
CA SER A 9 39.47 3.84 29.76
C SER A 9 38.09 3.24 30.08
N ILE A 10 37.57 3.44 31.30
CA ILE A 10 36.22 2.99 31.66
C ILE A 10 35.15 3.81 30.91
N PHE A 11 35.32 5.13 30.82
CA PHE A 11 34.40 5.96 30.04
C PHE A 11 34.43 5.64 28.56
N LEU A 12 35.61 5.38 27.98
CA LEU A 12 35.76 4.94 26.60
C LEU A 12 35.07 3.60 26.33
N LEU A 13 35.22 2.66 27.26
CA LEU A 13 34.56 1.34 27.16
C LEU A 13 33.03 1.47 27.24
N MET A 14 32.52 2.29 28.15
CA MET A 14 31.07 2.56 28.24
C MET A 14 30.53 3.23 26.98
N PHE A 15 31.28 4.14 26.38
CA PHE A 15 30.91 4.78 25.13
C PHE A 15 30.85 3.79 23.97
N ILE A 16 31.82 2.88 23.87
CA ILE A 16 31.85 1.82 22.83
C ILE A 16 30.65 0.87 23.02
N ILE A 17 30.32 0.50 24.24
CA ILE A 17 29.15 -0.37 24.53
C ILE A 17 27.85 0.36 24.17
N ALA A 18 27.71 1.63 24.52
CA ALA A 18 26.51 2.41 24.18
C ALA A 18 26.36 2.62 22.67
N ALA A 19 27.45 2.91 21.95
CA ALA A 19 27.46 3.03 20.49
C ALA A 19 27.14 1.68 19.82
N GLY A 20 27.67 0.58 20.35
CA GLY A 20 27.35 -0.77 19.88
C GLY A 20 25.88 -1.13 20.09
N ALA A 21 25.33 -0.84 21.27
CA ALA A 21 23.91 -1.08 21.57
C ALA A 21 22.98 -0.24 20.69
N TYR A 22 23.35 1.02 20.42
CA TYR A 22 22.62 1.88 19.49
C TYR A 22 22.65 1.31 18.06
N GLY A 23 23.82 0.91 17.58
CA GLY A 23 23.97 0.31 16.25
C GLY A 23 23.16 -1.00 16.10
N VAL A 24 23.14 -1.85 17.12
CA VAL A 24 22.33 -3.09 17.13
C VAL A 24 20.82 -2.75 17.14
N SER A 25 20.42 -1.72 17.90
CA SER A 25 19.01 -1.26 17.92
C SER A 25 18.55 -0.79 16.54
N GLU A 26 19.35 0.04 15.86
CA GLU A 26 19.03 0.51 14.50
C GLU A 26 19.05 -0.65 13.47
N TYR A 27 20.00 -1.58 13.60
CA TYR A 27 20.03 -2.76 12.75
C TYR A 27 18.80 -3.66 12.94
N MET A 28 18.33 -3.86 14.18
CA MET A 28 17.12 -4.62 14.46
C MET A 28 15.86 -3.92 13.93
N LYS A 29 15.78 -2.58 14.01
CA LYS A 29 14.69 -1.82 13.37
C LYS A 29 14.66 -2.03 11.85
N LEU A 30 15.82 -1.99 11.19
CA LEU A 30 15.93 -2.23 9.75
C LEU A 30 15.54 -3.67 9.37
N GLN A 31 15.92 -4.67 10.18
CA GLN A 31 15.49 -6.05 9.96
C GLN A 31 13.98 -6.23 10.15
N ASN A 32 13.39 -5.64 11.19
CA ASN A 32 11.95 -5.68 11.40
C ASN A 32 11.20 -5.03 10.25
N LEU A 33 11.65 -3.87 9.75
CA LEU A 33 11.08 -3.22 8.56
C LEU A 33 11.17 -4.13 7.32
N SER A 34 12.28 -4.86 7.15
CA SER A 34 12.44 -5.77 6.02
C SER A 34 11.52 -6.99 6.10
N GLU A 35 11.29 -7.54 7.30
CA GLU A 35 10.37 -8.66 7.51
C GLU A 35 8.90 -8.24 7.36
N VAL A 36 8.53 -7.07 7.91
CA VAL A 36 7.20 -6.48 7.73
C VAL A 36 6.96 -6.18 6.26
N SER A 37 7.93 -5.61 5.56
CA SER A 37 7.87 -5.35 4.11
C SER A 37 7.68 -6.64 3.31
N LYS A 38 8.36 -7.75 3.66
CA LYS A 38 8.18 -9.06 3.01
C LYS A 38 6.80 -9.64 3.24
N LYS A 39 6.27 -9.57 4.47
CA LYS A 39 4.90 -10.00 4.80
C LYS A 39 3.86 -9.17 4.05
N THR A 40 4.05 -7.87 3.98
CA THR A 40 3.16 -6.96 3.24
C THR A 40 3.20 -7.24 1.76
N ALA A 41 4.39 -7.42 1.17
CA ALA A 41 4.54 -7.80 -0.24
C ALA A 41 3.91 -9.17 -0.57
N ALA A 42 3.87 -10.11 0.38
CA ALA A 42 3.19 -11.38 0.20
C ALA A 42 1.65 -11.26 0.20
N ASN A 43 1.10 -10.25 0.90
CA ASN A 43 -0.33 -9.94 0.93
C ASN A 43 -0.75 -8.95 -0.16
N MET A 44 0.21 -8.27 -0.79
CA MET A 44 0.03 -7.38 -1.93
C MET A 44 0.59 -8.07 -3.16
N ASN A 45 -0.25 -8.35 -4.15
CA ASN A 45 0.24 -8.86 -5.43
C ASN A 45 0.83 -7.69 -6.23
N VAL A 46 2.07 -7.33 -5.92
CA VAL A 46 2.84 -6.33 -6.66
C VAL A 46 3.61 -7.09 -7.75
N LYS A 47 3.17 -6.96 -8.99
CA LYS A 47 3.94 -7.46 -10.14
C LYS A 47 4.55 -6.29 -10.89
N TYR A 48 5.85 -6.39 -11.08
CA TYR A 48 6.59 -5.60 -12.06
C TYR A 48 7.38 -6.60 -12.92
N THR A 49 7.59 -6.26 -14.17
CA THR A 49 8.47 -7.06 -15.01
C THR A 49 9.91 -6.97 -14.47
N ALA A 50 10.64 -8.08 -14.43
CA ALA A 50 11.98 -8.14 -13.82
C ALA A 50 12.96 -7.10 -14.39
N ASP A 51 12.79 -6.69 -15.64
CA ASP A 51 13.60 -5.64 -16.29
C ASP A 51 13.30 -4.22 -15.76
N ALA A 52 12.13 -3.99 -15.18
CA ALA A 52 11.74 -2.69 -14.64
C ALA A 52 12.33 -2.40 -13.24
N ALA A 53 12.88 -3.42 -12.58
CA ALA A 53 13.39 -3.29 -11.21
C ALA A 53 14.71 -2.50 -11.12
N THR A 54 15.45 -2.34 -12.23
CA THR A 54 16.77 -1.70 -12.24
C THR A 54 16.73 -0.21 -12.58
N HIS A 55 15.73 0.26 -13.35
CA HIS A 55 15.55 1.68 -13.67
C HIS A 55 14.08 1.99 -13.90
N LEU A 56 13.44 2.60 -12.89
CA LEU A 56 12.12 3.20 -13.08
C LEU A 56 12.26 4.41 -14.02
N PRO A 57 11.40 4.56 -15.03
CA PRO A 57 11.37 5.78 -15.84
C PRO A 57 10.98 6.98 -14.98
N ASP A 58 11.40 8.18 -15.39
CA ASP A 58 11.09 9.44 -14.69
C ASP A 58 9.57 9.64 -14.51
N ARG A 59 8.78 9.08 -15.44
CA ARG A 59 7.31 9.14 -15.42
C ARG A 59 6.71 7.81 -15.80
N PHE A 60 5.72 7.37 -15.03
CA PHE A 60 4.99 6.14 -15.31
C PHE A 60 3.60 6.14 -14.69
N ASN A 61 2.75 5.23 -15.18
CA ASN A 61 1.42 5.03 -14.65
C ASN A 61 1.37 3.70 -13.88
N VAL A 62 0.57 3.68 -12.81
CA VAL A 62 0.31 2.49 -11.98
C VAL A 62 -1.19 2.34 -11.85
N LEU A 63 -1.72 1.13 -12.05
CA LEU A 63 -3.12 0.81 -11.73
C LEU A 63 -3.19 0.20 -10.33
N LEU A 64 -3.91 0.85 -9.44
CA LEU A 64 -4.17 0.36 -8.08
C LEU A 64 -5.56 -0.28 -8.09
N LEU A 65 -5.63 -1.54 -7.68
CA LEU A 65 -6.84 -2.35 -7.66
C LEU A 65 -7.13 -2.82 -6.23
N GLY A 66 -8.23 -2.37 -5.66
CA GLY A 66 -8.78 -2.93 -4.43
C GLY A 66 -9.73 -4.07 -4.77
N VAL A 67 -9.42 -5.29 -4.33
CA VAL A 67 -10.16 -6.50 -4.72
C VAL A 67 -10.76 -7.21 -3.51
N ASP A 68 -11.95 -7.76 -3.70
CA ASP A 68 -12.66 -8.58 -2.73
C ASP A 68 -12.33 -10.08 -2.93
N THR A 69 -11.04 -10.41 -2.95
CA THR A 69 -10.58 -11.79 -3.16
C THR A 69 -9.96 -12.36 -1.89
N GLY A 70 -10.35 -13.59 -1.55
CA GLY A 70 -9.74 -14.33 -0.42
C GLY A 70 -10.38 -14.04 0.94
N GLU A 71 -11.46 -13.27 1.03
CA GLU A 71 -12.25 -13.08 2.25
C GLU A 71 -13.42 -14.07 2.35
N PHE A 72 -13.74 -14.46 3.57
CA PHE A 72 -14.88 -15.35 3.88
C PHE A 72 -14.86 -16.69 3.12
N GLY A 73 -13.66 -17.22 2.79
CA GLY A 73 -13.53 -18.50 2.08
C GLY A 73 -13.83 -18.44 0.58
N ARG A 74 -13.95 -17.25 -0.01
CA ARG A 74 -14.11 -17.11 -1.47
C ARG A 74 -12.83 -17.46 -2.18
N THR A 75 -12.87 -18.50 -3.02
CA THR A 75 -11.78 -18.94 -3.90
C THR A 75 -11.89 -18.34 -5.30
N GLU A 76 -13.05 -17.78 -5.65
CA GLU A 76 -13.30 -17.19 -6.96
C GLU A 76 -12.70 -15.78 -7.05
N LYS A 77 -12.24 -15.41 -8.26
CA LYS A 77 -11.81 -14.05 -8.56
C LYS A 77 -13.02 -13.12 -8.42
N GLY A 78 -12.97 -12.24 -7.41
CA GLY A 78 -13.96 -11.20 -7.21
C GLY A 78 -13.86 -10.08 -8.27
N ARG A 79 -14.53 -8.97 -8.00
CA ARG A 79 -14.40 -7.72 -8.78
C ARG A 79 -13.42 -6.79 -8.11
N SER A 80 -12.89 -5.83 -8.88
CA SER A 80 -12.11 -4.73 -8.32
C SER A 80 -13.04 -3.60 -7.91
N ASP A 81 -13.38 -3.54 -6.63
CA ASP A 81 -14.34 -2.54 -6.12
C ASP A 81 -13.74 -1.14 -5.96
N SER A 82 -12.42 -1.03 -5.92
CA SER A 82 -11.68 0.23 -5.96
C SER A 82 -10.68 0.19 -7.11
N MET A 83 -10.70 1.21 -7.97
CA MET A 83 -9.81 1.32 -9.11
C MET A 83 -9.26 2.74 -9.18
N ILE A 84 -7.94 2.88 -9.10
CA ILE A 84 -7.26 4.18 -9.13
C ILE A 84 -6.11 4.10 -10.13
N ALA A 85 -6.08 5.01 -11.09
CA ALA A 85 -4.92 5.23 -11.94
C ALA A 85 -4.01 6.28 -11.28
N ALA A 86 -2.78 5.92 -10.97
CA ALA A 86 -1.78 6.81 -10.42
C ALA A 86 -0.76 7.19 -11.51
N HIS A 87 -0.56 8.47 -11.74
CA HIS A 87 0.52 9.00 -12.57
C HIS A 87 1.64 9.48 -11.67
N VAL A 88 2.81 8.84 -11.75
CA VAL A 88 3.99 9.17 -10.97
C VAL A 88 4.97 9.94 -11.82
N ASP A 89 5.42 11.10 -11.37
CA ASP A 89 6.48 11.93 -11.98
C ASP A 89 7.60 12.08 -10.93
N LEU A 90 8.62 11.24 -11.03
CA LEU A 90 9.76 11.25 -10.11
C LEU A 90 10.62 12.51 -10.25
N LYS A 91 10.67 13.08 -11.45
CA LYS A 91 11.44 14.30 -11.71
C LYS A 91 10.88 15.52 -10.99
N ASN A 92 9.54 15.63 -10.94
CA ASN A 92 8.84 16.73 -10.29
C ASN A 92 8.35 16.36 -8.88
N GLU A 93 8.65 15.15 -8.40
CA GLU A 93 8.23 14.64 -7.08
C GLU A 93 6.71 14.73 -6.88
N THR A 94 5.94 14.41 -7.94
CA THR A 94 4.48 14.50 -7.91
C THR A 94 3.82 13.17 -8.22
N VAL A 95 2.69 12.93 -7.56
CA VAL A 95 1.78 11.82 -7.85
C VAL A 95 0.38 12.39 -8.07
N LYS A 96 -0.24 12.06 -9.21
CA LYS A 96 -1.64 12.39 -9.51
C LYS A 96 -2.46 11.11 -9.44
N LEU A 97 -3.51 11.13 -8.64
CA LEU A 97 -4.44 10.01 -8.49
C LEU A 97 -5.75 10.35 -9.21
N ILE A 98 -6.22 9.41 -10.03
CA ILE A 98 -7.47 9.47 -10.76
C ILE A 98 -8.31 8.27 -10.31
N SER A 99 -9.37 8.52 -9.55
CA SER A 99 -10.36 7.48 -9.23
C SER A 99 -11.14 7.12 -10.48
N LEU A 100 -11.22 5.83 -10.76
CA LEU A 100 -11.98 5.31 -11.91
C LEU A 100 -13.30 4.75 -11.38
N GLU A 101 -14.40 5.25 -11.91
CA GLU A 101 -15.73 4.76 -11.53
C GLU A 101 -15.88 3.30 -11.95
N ARG A 102 -16.00 2.41 -10.96
CA ARG A 102 -16.06 0.96 -11.14
C ARG A 102 -17.21 0.50 -12.03
N ASP A 103 -18.31 1.27 -12.06
CA ASP A 103 -19.53 0.97 -12.81
C ASP A 103 -19.51 1.56 -14.23
N THR A 104 -18.40 2.20 -14.67
CA THR A 104 -18.22 2.71 -16.02
C THR A 104 -18.42 1.58 -17.04
N TYR A 105 -19.34 1.76 -18.01
CA TYR A 105 -19.64 0.78 -19.04
C TYR A 105 -18.60 0.85 -20.16
N VAL A 106 -17.81 -0.19 -20.31
CA VAL A 106 -16.66 -0.24 -21.23
C VAL A 106 -16.60 -1.57 -21.98
N GLN A 107 -15.93 -1.58 -23.12
CA GLN A 107 -15.57 -2.82 -23.80
C GLN A 107 -14.47 -3.54 -23.02
N ILE A 108 -14.73 -4.79 -22.62
CA ILE A 108 -13.76 -5.61 -21.89
C ILE A 108 -12.69 -6.09 -22.86
N ALA A 109 -11.43 -5.82 -22.55
CA ALA A 109 -10.29 -6.22 -23.38
C ALA A 109 -10.20 -7.74 -23.52
N GLY A 110 -9.97 -8.21 -24.74
CA GLY A 110 -9.92 -9.64 -25.05
C GLY A 110 -11.27 -10.34 -25.06
N HIS A 111 -12.37 -9.64 -24.78
CA HIS A 111 -13.73 -10.14 -24.81
C HIS A 111 -14.58 -9.31 -25.78
N ASN A 112 -15.43 -9.97 -26.53
CA ASN A 112 -16.31 -9.28 -27.46
C ASN A 112 -17.62 -8.84 -26.77
N SER A 113 -17.47 -8.21 -25.60
CA SER A 113 -18.58 -7.82 -24.73
C SER A 113 -18.29 -6.46 -24.05
N PHE A 114 -19.37 -5.76 -23.70
CA PHE A 114 -19.33 -4.58 -22.84
C PHE A 114 -19.86 -4.94 -21.45
N ASP A 115 -19.21 -4.46 -20.43
CA ASP A 115 -19.61 -4.64 -19.03
C ASP A 115 -19.07 -3.46 -18.19
N LYS A 116 -19.32 -3.48 -16.89
CA LYS A 116 -18.75 -2.55 -15.93
C LYS A 116 -17.24 -2.71 -15.88
N LEU A 117 -16.51 -1.61 -15.73
CA LEU A 117 -15.05 -1.62 -15.68
C LEU A 117 -14.49 -2.59 -14.63
N ASN A 118 -15.12 -2.67 -13.44
CA ASN A 118 -14.69 -3.57 -12.37
C ASN A 118 -14.88 -5.05 -12.70
N ALA A 119 -15.76 -5.37 -13.65
CA ALA A 119 -15.96 -6.76 -14.11
C ALA A 119 -14.74 -7.28 -14.90
N ALA A 120 -13.94 -6.38 -15.49
CA ALA A 120 -12.73 -6.77 -16.21
C ALA A 120 -11.77 -7.63 -15.36
N TYR A 121 -11.69 -7.34 -14.05
CA TYR A 121 -10.89 -8.15 -13.13
C TYR A 121 -11.46 -9.57 -12.97
N ALA A 122 -12.77 -9.72 -12.89
CA ALA A 122 -13.42 -11.04 -12.82
C ALA A 122 -13.25 -11.85 -14.09
N TYR A 123 -13.20 -11.22 -15.27
CA TYR A 123 -13.02 -11.88 -16.57
C TYR A 123 -11.63 -12.47 -16.75
N GLY A 124 -10.56 -11.74 -16.40
CA GLY A 124 -9.20 -12.20 -16.66
C GLY A 124 -8.14 -11.68 -15.68
N GLY A 125 -8.58 -11.23 -14.49
CA GLY A 125 -7.68 -10.73 -13.45
C GLY A 125 -7.04 -9.40 -13.81
N GLU A 126 -5.86 -9.21 -13.26
CA GLU A 126 -5.11 -7.97 -13.38
C GLU A 126 -4.86 -7.58 -14.84
N GLN A 127 -4.52 -8.55 -15.67
CA GLN A 127 -4.17 -8.29 -17.06
C GLN A 127 -5.34 -7.72 -17.87
N THR A 128 -6.53 -8.31 -17.73
CA THR A 128 -7.73 -7.81 -18.41
C THR A 128 -8.16 -6.47 -17.85
N ALA A 129 -8.06 -6.26 -16.52
CA ALA A 129 -8.34 -4.96 -15.90
C ALA A 129 -7.41 -3.85 -16.41
N ILE A 130 -6.09 -4.12 -16.49
CA ILE A 130 -5.11 -3.19 -17.02
C ILE A 130 -5.43 -2.85 -18.47
N GLN A 131 -5.55 -3.85 -19.33
CA GLN A 131 -5.75 -3.64 -20.77
C GLN A 131 -7.10 -2.93 -21.07
N THR A 132 -8.14 -3.23 -20.30
CA THR A 132 -9.42 -2.53 -20.38
C THR A 132 -9.27 -1.04 -19.98
N THR A 133 -8.52 -0.78 -18.91
CA THR A 133 -8.26 0.57 -18.42
C THR A 133 -7.37 1.35 -19.40
N GLU A 134 -6.33 0.73 -19.96
CA GLU A 134 -5.46 1.33 -20.98
C GLU A 134 -6.27 1.75 -22.22
N ASN A 135 -7.16 0.88 -22.69
CA ASN A 135 -8.04 1.17 -23.82
C ASN A 135 -8.99 2.34 -23.51
N MET A 136 -9.56 2.39 -22.31
CA MET A 136 -10.47 3.45 -21.88
C MET A 136 -9.75 4.80 -21.74
N LEU A 137 -8.56 4.81 -21.17
CA LEU A 137 -7.80 6.04 -20.88
C LEU A 137 -6.87 6.46 -22.04
N HIS A 138 -6.73 5.64 -23.08
CA HIS A 138 -5.78 5.82 -24.19
C HIS A 138 -4.35 6.08 -23.70
N THR A 139 -3.90 5.31 -22.69
CA THR A 139 -2.58 5.45 -22.08
C THR A 139 -2.00 4.07 -21.75
N THR A 140 -0.68 4.00 -21.54
CA THR A 140 0.00 2.78 -21.13
C THR A 140 0.13 2.73 -19.61
N ILE A 141 -0.15 1.58 -19.01
CA ILE A 141 -0.07 1.31 -17.57
C ILE A 141 0.86 0.12 -17.32
N PRO A 142 2.18 0.34 -17.29
CA PRO A 142 3.18 -0.73 -17.18
C PRO A 142 3.23 -1.39 -15.81
N TYR A 143 2.67 -0.76 -14.78
CA TYR A 143 2.72 -1.24 -13.41
C TYR A 143 1.33 -1.34 -12.80
N TYR A 144 1.17 -2.27 -11.88
CA TYR A 144 -0.06 -2.37 -11.10
C TYR A 144 0.22 -2.88 -9.69
N MET A 145 -0.73 -2.61 -8.81
CA MET A 145 -0.78 -3.14 -7.46
C MET A 145 -2.19 -3.63 -7.20
N THR A 146 -2.31 -4.85 -6.72
CA THR A 146 -3.59 -5.41 -6.26
C THR A 146 -3.55 -5.54 -4.75
N MET A 147 -4.57 -5.04 -4.07
CA MET A 147 -4.68 -5.04 -2.62
C MET A 147 -6.04 -5.59 -2.21
N ASN A 148 -6.04 -6.55 -1.29
CA ASN A 148 -7.23 -6.99 -0.57
C ASN A 148 -7.25 -6.40 0.85
N MET A 149 -8.27 -6.72 1.65
CA MET A 149 -8.38 -6.18 3.01
C MET A 149 -7.19 -6.55 3.91
N LYS A 150 -6.63 -7.76 3.78
CA LYS A 150 -5.42 -8.14 4.52
C LYS A 150 -4.19 -7.32 4.09
N GLY A 151 -4.08 -7.03 2.80
CA GLY A 151 -3.03 -6.16 2.28
C GLY A 151 -3.17 -4.74 2.83
N LEU A 152 -4.39 -4.22 2.91
CA LEU A 152 -4.67 -2.90 3.49
C LEU A 152 -4.33 -2.87 4.98
N GLU A 153 -4.75 -3.86 5.76
CA GLU A 153 -4.39 -4.01 7.18
C GLU A 153 -2.88 -4.05 7.38
N SER A 154 -2.17 -4.85 6.56
CA SER A 154 -0.71 -4.95 6.62
C SER A 154 -0.03 -3.61 6.27
N MET A 155 -0.55 -2.88 5.30
CA MET A 155 -0.05 -1.56 4.93
C MET A 155 -0.27 -0.54 6.06
N LEU A 156 -1.46 -0.51 6.64
CA LEU A 156 -1.79 0.36 7.77
C LEU A 156 -0.88 0.07 8.98
N SER A 157 -0.59 -1.21 9.25
CA SER A 157 0.32 -1.60 10.33
C SER A 157 1.76 -1.08 10.14
N ILE A 158 2.18 -0.80 8.90
CA ILE A 158 3.50 -0.22 8.59
C ILE A 158 3.47 1.30 8.71
N VAL A 159 2.41 1.92 8.18
CA VAL A 159 2.25 3.38 8.18
C VAL A 159 2.06 3.90 9.60
N GLY A 160 1.41 3.12 10.47
CA GLY A 160 1.04 3.49 11.82
C GLY A 160 -0.22 4.34 11.86
N ASP A 161 -0.30 5.19 12.89
CA ASP A 161 -1.47 6.04 13.12
C ASP A 161 -1.70 7.04 11.98
N ILE A 162 -2.97 7.23 11.61
CA ILE A 162 -3.38 8.09 10.50
C ILE A 162 -4.22 9.25 11.03
N GLU A 163 -3.88 10.47 10.64
CA GLU A 163 -4.69 11.64 10.92
C GLU A 163 -5.76 11.84 9.84
N VAL A 164 -7.02 11.95 10.25
CA VAL A 164 -8.15 12.21 9.37
C VAL A 164 -9.03 13.33 9.92
N VAL A 165 -9.74 14.02 9.04
CA VAL A 165 -10.81 14.93 9.41
C VAL A 165 -12.14 14.25 9.16
N ASN A 166 -12.87 13.97 10.23
CA ASN A 166 -14.18 13.32 10.17
C ASN A 166 -15.29 14.38 10.13
N ASP A 167 -16.09 14.37 9.07
CA ASP A 167 -17.10 15.40 8.84
C ASP A 167 -18.33 15.25 9.72
N PHE A 168 -18.64 14.04 10.17
CA PHE A 168 -19.79 13.73 11.03
C PHE A 168 -19.47 12.55 11.96
N ALA A 169 -20.11 12.54 13.14
CA ALA A 169 -19.93 11.46 14.10
C ALA A 169 -20.67 10.21 13.66
N PHE A 170 -20.04 9.04 13.81
CA PHE A 170 -20.64 7.72 13.56
C PHE A 170 -19.97 6.63 14.38
N ASN A 171 -20.61 5.48 14.50
CA ASN A 171 -20.08 4.29 15.16
C ASN A 171 -20.03 3.16 14.13
N PHE A 172 -18.92 2.45 14.10
CA PHE A 172 -18.73 1.30 13.20
C PHE A 172 -17.75 0.30 13.81
N ASP A 173 -18.09 -0.98 13.75
CA ASP A 173 -17.23 -2.12 14.15
C ASP A 173 -16.64 -1.95 15.57
N HIS A 174 -17.47 -1.56 16.54
CA HIS A 174 -17.13 -1.31 17.95
C HIS A 174 -16.31 -0.03 18.22
N TYR A 175 -16.05 0.78 17.22
CA TYR A 175 -15.34 2.06 17.35
C TYR A 175 -16.30 3.24 17.25
N ASP A 176 -15.98 4.29 18.00
CA ASP A 176 -16.68 5.56 17.98
C ASP A 176 -15.81 6.59 17.23
N PHE A 177 -16.37 7.16 16.18
CA PHE A 177 -15.69 8.16 15.35
C PHE A 177 -16.38 9.53 15.54
N PRO A 178 -15.95 10.36 16.49
CA PRO A 178 -16.53 11.69 16.68
C PRO A 178 -16.20 12.61 15.49
N LYS A 179 -16.99 13.67 15.33
CA LYS A 179 -16.70 14.70 14.32
C LYS A 179 -15.45 15.49 14.72
N GLY A 180 -14.59 15.78 13.75
CA GLY A 180 -13.38 16.60 13.90
C GLY A 180 -12.12 15.88 13.50
N SER A 181 -10.97 16.38 13.94
CA SER A 181 -9.67 15.73 13.68
C SER A 181 -9.52 14.52 14.59
N LEU A 182 -9.19 13.39 13.98
CA LEU A 182 -8.99 12.11 14.66
C LEU A 182 -7.60 11.58 14.30
N THR A 183 -6.95 10.96 15.27
CA THR A 183 -5.79 10.11 15.05
C THR A 183 -6.27 8.67 15.19
N LEU A 184 -6.24 7.92 14.11
CA LEU A 184 -6.76 6.56 14.03
C LEU A 184 -5.60 5.57 14.09
N SER A 185 -5.69 4.57 14.95
CA SER A 185 -4.85 3.37 14.89
C SER A 185 -5.08 2.63 13.57
N PRO A 186 -4.20 1.70 13.17
CA PRO A 186 -4.39 0.88 11.97
C PRO A 186 -5.74 0.18 11.91
N GLU A 187 -6.22 -0.36 13.04
CA GLU A 187 -7.49 -1.07 13.15
C GLU A 187 -8.67 -0.10 13.02
N GLU A 188 -8.61 1.05 13.68
CA GLU A 188 -9.62 2.11 13.56
C GLU A 188 -9.66 2.69 12.16
N ALA A 189 -8.52 2.92 11.51
CA ALA A 189 -8.44 3.39 10.14
C ALA A 189 -9.06 2.39 9.15
N LEU A 190 -8.86 1.09 9.36
CA LEU A 190 -9.52 0.04 8.59
C LEU A 190 -11.04 0.07 8.78
N ALA A 191 -11.51 0.17 10.03
CA ALA A 191 -12.93 0.26 10.35
C ALA A 191 -13.54 1.54 9.75
N TRP A 192 -12.88 2.68 9.90
CA TRP A 192 -13.30 3.97 9.35
C TRP A 192 -13.45 3.92 7.82
N SER A 193 -12.51 3.29 7.12
CA SER A 193 -12.53 3.18 5.64
C SER A 193 -13.67 2.30 5.11
N ARG A 194 -14.25 1.43 5.95
CA ARG A 194 -15.34 0.51 5.58
C ARG A 194 -16.73 1.08 5.82
N MET A 195 -16.85 2.21 6.49
CA MET A 195 -18.11 2.88 6.72
C MET A 195 -18.74 3.32 5.39
N ARG A 196 -20.02 3.06 5.21
CA ARG A 196 -20.83 3.43 4.04
C ARG A 196 -22.02 4.28 4.45
#